data_3c2a66693320f99bb53280a8ec8ebb0f
#
_entry.id   3c2a66693320f99bb53280a8ec8ebb0f
#
_cell.length_a   1.000
_cell.length_b   1.000
_cell.length_c   1.000
_cell.angle_alpha   90.00
_cell.angle_beta   90.00
_cell.angle_gamma   90.00
#
_symmetry.space_group_name_H-M   'P 1'
#
loop_
_entity.id
_entity.type
_entity.pdbx_description
1 polymer ?
#
loop_
_entity_poly.entity_id
_entity_poly.type
_entity_poly.pdbx_seq_one_letter_code
_entity_poly.pdbx_strand_id
1 'polypeptide(L)'
;MSEPLARRVPIRVLTFVAVLGVLWGIWELWHWIGTRFKLTWPFTVNDVTMPHLHRIVQALFQPAQANGPSLLHVLLNASLFTAKEAALGFALGAVGGFAIAVVLSQSRFLERGIIPYVVASQTIPLLAIAPMVVVGLGSKGIHDWLAVSVLAAYLTFFPVTINALRGLQSADPRAVELMRSYAASRWSILWKLQAPTSLPYLFSAFRIAAPLAIVGAIISEPSASIQGGLGGAIVNFNQYYSIEPQDLWATNVISALLGIGFFLIVVLAERLLVRRAPENVA
;
A
#
# COMPACT_ATOMS: atom_id res chain seq x y z
N MET A 1 -21.52 -29.51 -8.49
CA MET A 1 -22.30 -29.38 -7.24
C MET A 1 -21.67 -28.21 -6.46
N SER A 2 -22.31 -27.03 -6.50
CA SER A 2 -21.84 -25.81 -5.80
C SER A 2 -22.30 -25.87 -4.35
N GLU A 3 -21.37 -26.02 -3.41
CA GLU A 3 -21.69 -25.89 -1.98
C GLU A 3 -22.34 -24.52 -1.69
N PRO A 4 -23.38 -24.46 -0.84
CA PRO A 4 -24.08 -23.23 -0.53
C PRO A 4 -23.15 -22.22 0.15
N LEU A 5 -23.21 -20.95 -0.31
CA LEU A 5 -22.40 -19.81 0.17
C LEU A 5 -22.37 -19.67 1.71
N ALA A 6 -23.47 -20.04 2.39
CA ALA A 6 -23.59 -20.02 3.84
C ALA A 6 -22.59 -20.95 4.57
N ARG A 7 -22.05 -21.98 3.92
CA ARG A 7 -21.08 -22.91 4.52
C ARG A 7 -19.62 -22.51 4.23
N ARG A 8 -19.39 -21.71 3.18
CA ARG A 8 -18.03 -21.29 2.77
C ARG A 8 -17.47 -20.15 3.61
N VAL A 9 -18.30 -19.27 4.13
CA VAL A 9 -17.88 -18.14 4.96
C VAL A 9 -17.28 -18.60 6.29
N PRO A 10 -17.96 -19.48 7.09
CA PRO A 10 -17.39 -19.93 8.35
C PRO A 10 -16.11 -20.76 8.17
N ILE A 11 -16.00 -21.55 7.09
CA ILE A 11 -14.78 -22.31 6.79
C ILE A 11 -13.60 -21.37 6.50
N ARG A 12 -13.81 -20.32 5.71
CA ARG A 12 -12.76 -19.34 5.41
C ARG A 12 -12.30 -18.58 6.67
N VAL A 13 -13.23 -18.17 7.52
CA VAL A 13 -12.91 -17.50 8.78
C VAL A 13 -12.14 -18.47 9.70
N LEU A 14 -12.60 -19.72 9.82
CA LEU A 14 -11.92 -20.75 10.61
C LEU A 14 -10.50 -21.01 10.09
N THR A 15 -10.33 -21.14 8.77
CA THR A 15 -9.01 -21.31 8.16
C THR A 15 -8.10 -20.11 8.44
N PHE A 16 -8.63 -18.89 8.32
CA PHE A 16 -7.86 -17.67 8.61
C PHE A 16 -7.41 -17.63 10.07
N VAL A 17 -8.32 -17.91 11.03
CA VAL A 17 -8.00 -17.94 12.46
C VAL A 17 -7.01 -19.08 12.77
N ALA A 18 -7.17 -20.26 12.14
CA ALA A 18 -6.24 -21.37 12.30
C ALA A 18 -4.83 -21.00 11.79
N VAL A 19 -4.72 -20.34 10.64
CA VAL A 19 -3.43 -19.85 10.12
C VAL A 19 -2.78 -18.85 11.08
N LEU A 20 -3.55 -17.89 11.61
CA LEU A 20 -3.04 -16.93 12.59
C LEU A 20 -2.58 -17.66 13.88
N GLY A 21 -3.33 -18.65 14.34
CA GLY A 21 -2.96 -19.47 15.50
C GLY A 21 -1.66 -20.26 15.29
N VAL A 22 -1.50 -20.84 14.09
CA VAL A 22 -0.27 -21.54 13.71
C VAL A 22 0.92 -20.57 13.65
N LEU A 23 0.76 -19.40 13.04
CA LEU A 23 1.82 -18.39 12.99
C LEU A 23 2.20 -17.90 14.40
N TRP A 24 1.21 -17.68 15.27
CA TRP A 24 1.45 -17.37 16.68
C TRP A 24 2.23 -18.50 17.37
N GLY A 25 1.78 -19.75 17.20
CA GLY A 25 2.47 -20.91 17.77
C GLY A 25 3.91 -21.06 17.30
N ILE A 26 4.16 -20.82 15.99
CA ILE A 26 5.53 -20.83 15.44
C ILE A 26 6.38 -19.72 16.07
N TRP A 27 5.83 -18.50 16.23
CA TRP A 27 6.53 -17.40 16.87
C TRP A 27 6.92 -17.72 18.31
N GLU A 28 5.97 -18.15 19.14
CA GLU A 28 6.22 -18.48 20.54
C GLU A 28 7.15 -19.71 20.70
N LEU A 29 7.00 -20.73 19.83
CA LEU A 29 7.87 -21.88 19.82
C LEU A 29 9.31 -21.50 19.47
N TRP A 30 9.49 -20.63 18.46
CA TRP A 30 10.81 -20.13 18.08
C TRP A 30 11.45 -19.30 19.20
N HIS A 31 10.67 -18.45 19.85
CA HIS A 31 11.11 -17.70 21.02
C HIS A 31 11.56 -18.64 22.15
N TRP A 32 10.75 -19.67 22.48
CA TRP A 32 11.08 -20.65 23.52
C TRP A 32 12.34 -21.46 23.18
N ILE A 33 12.46 -21.95 21.96
CA ILE A 33 13.66 -22.68 21.50
C ILE A 33 14.89 -21.76 21.57
N GLY A 34 14.79 -20.56 21.03
CA GLY A 34 15.88 -19.60 20.96
C GLY A 34 16.42 -19.19 22.34
N THR A 35 15.53 -18.92 23.30
CA THR A 35 15.91 -18.57 24.66
C THR A 35 16.43 -19.79 25.43
N ARG A 36 15.82 -20.98 25.22
CA ARG A 36 16.21 -22.22 25.93
C ARG A 36 17.59 -22.73 25.50
N PHE A 37 17.89 -22.65 24.21
CA PHE A 37 19.17 -23.14 23.65
C PHE A 37 20.18 -22.02 23.42
N LYS A 38 19.89 -20.76 23.83
CA LYS A 38 20.73 -19.57 23.66
C LYS A 38 21.22 -19.42 22.21
N LEU A 39 20.31 -19.60 21.26
CA LEU A 39 20.63 -19.48 19.85
C LEU A 39 21.11 -18.06 19.53
N THR A 40 22.27 -17.99 18.86
CA THR A 40 22.87 -16.71 18.44
C THR A 40 22.83 -16.53 16.92
N TRP A 41 22.48 -17.59 16.19
CA TRP A 41 22.37 -17.55 14.74
C TRP A 41 20.95 -17.97 14.30
N PRO A 42 20.31 -17.27 13.35
CA PRO A 42 20.76 -16.10 12.58
C PRO A 42 20.81 -14.78 13.36
N PHE A 43 20.14 -14.70 14.51
CA PHE A 43 20.13 -13.55 15.45
C PHE A 43 19.91 -14.06 16.87
N THR A 44 20.34 -13.29 17.87
CA THR A 44 20.08 -13.63 19.28
C THR A 44 18.59 -13.50 19.58
N VAL A 45 17.96 -14.60 20.01
CA VAL A 45 16.55 -14.60 20.43
C VAL A 45 16.47 -14.25 21.91
N ASN A 46 15.85 -13.12 22.19
CA ASN A 46 15.55 -12.63 23.53
C ASN A 46 14.31 -11.74 23.51
N ASP A 47 13.85 -11.28 24.69
CA ASP A 47 12.67 -10.44 24.83
C ASP A 47 12.80 -9.08 24.10
N VAL A 48 14.01 -8.62 23.80
CA VAL A 48 14.24 -7.38 23.06
C VAL A 48 14.10 -7.60 21.55
N THR A 49 14.73 -8.65 21.02
CA THR A 49 14.72 -8.89 19.57
C THR A 49 13.42 -9.53 19.09
N MET A 50 12.76 -10.31 19.97
CA MET A 50 11.55 -11.05 19.65
C MET A 50 10.61 -11.09 20.87
N PRO A 51 9.92 -9.99 21.19
CA PRO A 51 9.03 -9.93 22.33
C PRO A 51 7.84 -10.88 22.15
N HIS A 52 7.29 -11.37 23.26
CA HIS A 52 6.07 -12.16 23.24
C HIS A 52 4.90 -11.39 22.65
N LEU A 53 4.11 -12.03 21.78
CA LEU A 53 2.99 -11.37 21.08
C LEU A 53 1.95 -10.79 22.05
N HIS A 54 1.70 -11.46 23.19
CA HIS A 54 0.78 -10.91 24.20
C HIS A 54 1.27 -9.60 24.82
N ARG A 55 2.60 -9.40 24.96
CA ARG A 55 3.18 -8.13 25.46
C ARG A 55 3.00 -7.01 24.44
N ILE A 56 3.12 -7.31 23.13
CA ILE A 56 2.85 -6.33 22.05
C ILE A 56 1.41 -5.85 22.13
N VAL A 57 0.46 -6.77 22.34
CA VAL A 57 -0.96 -6.42 22.49
C VAL A 57 -1.22 -5.63 23.79
N GLN A 58 -0.59 -6.03 24.89
CA GLN A 58 -0.72 -5.32 26.17
C GLN A 58 -0.16 -3.89 26.09
N ALA A 59 0.97 -3.67 25.40
CA ALA A 59 1.59 -2.38 25.23
C ALA A 59 0.63 -1.35 24.58
N LEU A 60 -0.25 -1.78 23.67
CA LEU A 60 -1.26 -0.90 23.07
C LEU A 60 -2.16 -0.21 24.10
N PHE A 61 -2.42 -0.86 25.24
CA PHE A 61 -3.32 -0.34 26.29
C PHE A 61 -2.56 0.37 27.42
N GLN A 62 -1.23 0.35 27.39
CA GLN A 62 -0.39 1.06 28.35
C GLN A 62 -0.15 2.50 27.90
N PRO A 63 0.15 3.44 28.84
CA PRO A 63 0.55 4.79 28.48
C PRO A 63 1.84 4.78 27.63
N ALA A 64 1.86 5.47 26.52
CA ALA A 64 3.05 5.62 25.66
C ALA A 64 4.16 6.42 26.33
N GLN A 65 3.84 7.22 27.35
CA GLN A 65 4.74 8.01 28.18
C GLN A 65 4.15 8.13 29.57
N ALA A 66 4.99 8.38 30.58
CA ALA A 66 4.52 8.57 31.96
C ALA A 66 3.40 9.62 32.03
N ASN A 67 2.22 9.24 32.51
CA ASN A 67 1.01 10.06 32.58
C ASN A 67 0.43 10.53 31.22
N GLY A 68 0.85 9.92 30.10
CA GLY A 68 0.36 10.21 28.76
C GLY A 68 -0.86 9.36 28.34
N PRO A 69 -1.36 9.58 27.11
CA PRO A 69 -2.41 8.73 26.54
C PRO A 69 -1.89 7.32 26.27
N SER A 70 -2.80 6.34 26.11
CA SER A 70 -2.42 4.97 25.73
C SER A 70 -1.70 4.95 24.37
N LEU A 71 -0.79 4.00 24.20
CA LEU A 71 -0.06 3.80 22.95
C LEU A 71 -1.02 3.63 21.78
N LEU A 72 -2.12 2.90 21.96
CA LEU A 72 -3.15 2.74 20.93
C LEU A 72 -3.71 4.10 20.47
N HIS A 73 -4.02 5.02 21.40
CA HIS A 73 -4.53 6.35 21.06
C HIS A 73 -3.52 7.16 20.24
N VAL A 74 -2.25 7.13 20.65
CA VAL A 74 -1.14 7.78 19.92
C VAL A 74 -1.01 7.21 18.51
N LEU A 75 -0.99 5.90 18.38
CA LEU A 75 -0.84 5.22 17.09
C LEU A 75 -2.05 5.38 16.17
N LEU A 76 -3.27 5.44 16.71
CA LEU A 76 -4.47 5.73 15.90
C LEU A 76 -4.43 7.15 15.32
N ASN A 77 -4.03 8.14 16.12
CA ASN A 77 -3.86 9.51 15.63
C ASN A 77 -2.76 9.59 14.56
N ALA A 78 -1.62 8.93 14.79
CA ALA A 78 -0.54 8.83 13.81
C ALA A 78 -1.00 8.13 12.53
N SER A 79 -1.82 7.06 12.66
CA SER A 79 -2.40 6.36 11.52
C SER A 79 -3.31 7.25 10.68
N LEU A 80 -4.15 8.08 11.32
CA LEU A 80 -5.03 9.01 10.60
C LEU A 80 -4.21 10.07 9.84
N PHE A 81 -3.12 10.54 10.43
CA PHE A 81 -2.23 11.50 9.78
C PHE A 81 -1.56 10.88 8.55
N THR A 82 -0.89 9.74 8.71
CA THR A 82 -0.26 8.98 7.61
C THR A 82 -1.28 8.57 6.54
N ALA A 83 -2.51 8.17 6.94
CA ALA A 83 -3.58 7.82 6.01
C ALA A 83 -4.00 8.99 5.12
N LYS A 84 -4.04 10.21 5.66
CA LYS A 84 -4.33 11.44 4.90
C LYS A 84 -3.27 11.69 3.84
N GLU A 85 -1.99 11.59 4.21
CA GLU A 85 -0.86 11.78 3.28
C GLU A 85 -0.85 10.72 2.19
N ALA A 86 -1.03 9.45 2.58
CA ALA A 86 -1.08 8.33 1.66
C ALA A 86 -2.31 8.38 0.73
N ALA A 87 -3.49 8.81 1.23
CA ALA A 87 -4.68 8.93 0.41
C ALA A 87 -4.52 10.00 -0.69
N LEU A 88 -3.95 11.16 -0.34
CA LEU A 88 -3.64 12.19 -1.33
C LEU A 88 -2.57 11.70 -2.31
N GLY A 89 -1.51 11.06 -1.80
CA GLY A 89 -0.45 10.47 -2.63
C GLY A 89 -0.99 9.41 -3.58
N PHE A 90 -1.85 8.51 -3.09
CA PHE A 90 -2.54 7.51 -3.90
C PHE A 90 -3.38 8.17 -5.01
N ALA A 91 -4.18 9.18 -4.68
CA ALA A 91 -5.01 9.89 -5.65
C ALA A 91 -4.17 10.58 -6.73
N LEU A 92 -3.12 11.30 -6.34
CA LEU A 92 -2.19 11.97 -7.26
C LEU A 92 -1.47 10.97 -8.16
N GLY A 93 -0.94 9.88 -7.59
CA GLY A 93 -0.27 8.82 -8.33
C GLY A 93 -1.21 8.06 -9.26
N ALA A 94 -2.45 7.81 -8.82
CA ALA A 94 -3.46 7.15 -9.64
C ALA A 94 -3.88 8.01 -10.84
N VAL A 95 -4.17 9.28 -10.62
CA VAL A 95 -4.54 10.24 -11.69
C VAL A 95 -3.35 10.45 -12.64
N GLY A 96 -2.16 10.71 -12.10
CA GLY A 96 -0.95 10.92 -12.91
C GLY A 96 -0.57 9.67 -13.71
N GLY A 97 -0.58 8.50 -13.06
CA GLY A 97 -0.29 7.22 -13.70
C GLY A 97 -1.29 6.87 -14.81
N PHE A 98 -2.59 7.11 -14.58
CA PHE A 98 -3.62 6.91 -15.60
C PHE A 98 -3.46 7.90 -16.76
N ALA A 99 -3.18 9.17 -16.48
CA ALA A 99 -2.94 10.18 -17.52
C ALA A 99 -1.74 9.82 -18.41
N ILE A 100 -0.63 9.38 -17.80
CA ILE A 100 0.54 8.87 -18.54
C ILE A 100 0.13 7.67 -19.41
N ALA A 101 -0.60 6.70 -18.86
CA ALA A 101 -1.05 5.53 -19.61
C ALA A 101 -1.94 5.91 -20.80
N VAL A 102 -2.83 6.89 -20.65
CA VAL A 102 -3.65 7.42 -21.74
C VAL A 102 -2.77 8.01 -22.85
N VAL A 103 -1.78 8.84 -22.52
CA VAL A 103 -0.85 9.42 -23.50
C VAL A 103 -0.07 8.33 -24.23
N LEU A 104 0.47 7.34 -23.49
CA LEU A 104 1.24 6.23 -24.06
C LEU A 104 0.38 5.33 -24.96
N SER A 105 -0.88 5.12 -24.61
CA SER A 105 -1.81 4.29 -25.40
C SER A 105 -2.09 4.85 -26.80
N GLN A 106 -1.87 6.16 -27.02
CA GLN A 106 -2.13 6.81 -28.32
C GLN A 106 -1.02 6.59 -29.36
N SER A 107 0.20 6.20 -28.92
CA SER A 107 1.35 6.07 -29.82
C SER A 107 2.32 5.00 -29.36
N ARG A 108 2.54 3.99 -30.20
CA ARG A 108 3.57 2.95 -29.96
C ARG A 108 4.99 3.52 -29.88
N PHE A 109 5.24 4.64 -30.53
CA PHE A 109 6.52 5.33 -30.42
C PHE A 109 6.75 5.89 -29.02
N LEU A 110 5.73 6.60 -28.47
CA LEU A 110 5.77 7.12 -27.11
C LEU A 110 5.86 5.98 -26.07
N GLU A 111 5.08 4.93 -26.25
CA GLU A 111 5.11 3.77 -25.40
C GLU A 111 6.53 3.18 -25.32
N ARG A 112 7.12 2.83 -26.45
CA ARG A 112 8.46 2.25 -26.51
C ARG A 112 9.56 3.19 -26.01
N GLY A 113 9.40 4.49 -26.21
CA GLY A 113 10.37 5.49 -25.75
C GLY A 113 10.29 5.76 -24.25
N ILE A 114 9.10 5.82 -23.65
CA ILE A 114 8.89 6.28 -22.26
C ILE A 114 8.84 5.12 -21.25
N ILE A 115 8.31 3.96 -21.62
CA ILE A 115 8.19 2.81 -20.68
C ILE A 115 9.52 2.44 -20.00
N PRO A 116 10.68 2.38 -20.69
CA PRO A 116 11.94 2.11 -20.04
C PRO A 116 12.27 3.07 -18.89
N TYR A 117 11.95 4.37 -19.05
CA TYR A 117 12.18 5.38 -18.01
C TYR A 117 11.19 5.22 -16.84
N VAL A 118 9.92 4.89 -17.13
CA VAL A 118 8.92 4.60 -16.10
C VAL A 118 9.37 3.39 -15.26
N VAL A 119 9.90 2.34 -15.90
CA VAL A 119 10.45 1.18 -15.19
C VAL A 119 11.73 1.56 -14.42
N ALA A 120 12.64 2.28 -15.05
CA ALA A 120 13.89 2.71 -14.41
C ALA A 120 13.66 3.60 -13.19
N SER A 121 12.59 4.41 -13.18
CA SER A 121 12.26 5.25 -12.03
C SER A 121 12.08 4.44 -10.75
N GLN A 122 11.62 3.19 -10.82
CA GLN A 122 11.43 2.32 -9.65
C GLN A 122 12.75 1.80 -9.05
N THR A 123 13.87 1.92 -9.77
CA THR A 123 15.19 1.54 -9.24
C THR A 123 15.78 2.62 -8.32
N ILE A 124 15.22 3.82 -8.33
CA ILE A 124 15.69 4.91 -7.48
C ILE A 124 15.17 4.69 -6.05
N PRO A 125 16.06 4.56 -5.04
CA PRO A 125 15.64 4.36 -3.67
C PRO A 125 14.86 5.57 -3.15
N LEU A 126 13.60 5.34 -2.74
CA LEU A 126 12.73 6.41 -2.22
C LEU A 126 13.40 7.19 -1.07
N LEU A 127 14.05 6.47 -0.15
CA LEU A 127 14.72 7.07 1.00
C LEU A 127 15.84 8.04 0.59
N ALA A 128 16.48 7.83 -0.57
CA ALA A 128 17.54 8.71 -1.06
C ALA A 128 16.99 10.01 -1.66
N ILE A 129 15.81 9.97 -2.31
CA ILE A 129 15.21 11.16 -2.91
C ILE A 129 14.30 11.93 -1.96
N ALA A 130 13.83 11.31 -0.88
CA ALA A 130 12.88 11.93 0.04
C ALA A 130 13.39 13.27 0.61
N PRO A 131 14.61 13.40 1.15
CA PRO A 131 15.11 14.67 1.66
C PRO A 131 15.17 15.76 0.57
N MET A 132 15.55 15.40 -0.66
CA MET A 132 15.64 16.35 -1.78
C MET A 132 14.27 16.91 -2.16
N VAL A 133 13.24 16.05 -2.19
CA VAL A 133 11.86 16.45 -2.51
C VAL A 133 11.31 17.32 -1.38
N VAL A 134 11.49 16.93 -0.12
CA VAL A 134 11.03 17.71 1.05
C VAL A 134 11.65 19.09 1.07
N VAL A 135 12.99 19.19 0.99
CA VAL A 135 13.69 20.49 0.98
C VAL A 135 13.32 21.30 -0.27
N GLY A 136 13.26 20.68 -1.45
CA GLY A 136 12.92 21.34 -2.69
C GLY A 136 11.50 21.93 -2.72
N LEU A 137 10.53 21.23 -2.17
CA LEU A 137 9.15 21.71 -2.05
C LEU A 137 8.99 22.69 -0.87
N GLY A 138 9.62 22.42 0.26
CA GLY A 138 9.63 23.29 1.43
C GLY A 138 10.21 24.68 1.14
N SER A 139 11.27 24.76 0.33
CA SER A 139 11.83 26.05 -0.12
C SER A 139 10.86 26.91 -0.92
N LYS A 140 9.80 26.32 -1.47
CA LYS A 140 8.71 27.00 -2.18
C LYS A 140 7.48 27.26 -1.29
N GLY A 141 7.60 27.07 0.02
CA GLY A 141 6.49 27.25 0.97
C GLY A 141 5.44 26.14 0.95
N ILE A 142 5.75 24.99 0.37
CA ILE A 142 4.84 23.83 0.37
C ILE A 142 4.99 23.12 1.71
N HIS A 143 3.84 22.81 2.36
CA HIS A 143 3.82 22.11 3.62
C HIS A 143 4.43 20.70 3.52
N ASP A 144 5.15 20.27 4.55
CA ASP A 144 5.90 19.01 4.59
C ASP A 144 5.02 17.79 4.31
N TRP A 145 3.78 17.75 4.83
CA TRP A 145 2.85 16.65 4.58
C TRP A 145 2.46 16.51 3.09
N LEU A 146 2.45 17.62 2.32
CA LEU A 146 2.24 17.57 0.88
C LEU A 146 3.46 16.98 0.16
N ALA A 147 4.67 17.29 0.61
CA ALA A 147 5.89 16.68 0.08
C ALA A 147 5.90 15.17 0.29
N VAL A 148 5.47 14.71 1.47
CA VAL A 148 5.27 13.27 1.75
C VAL A 148 4.22 12.67 0.83
N SER A 149 3.10 13.36 0.58
CA SER A 149 2.07 12.91 -0.37
C SER A 149 2.61 12.78 -1.81
N VAL A 150 3.50 13.68 -2.25
CA VAL A 150 4.16 13.57 -3.56
C VAL A 150 5.06 12.33 -3.63
N LEU A 151 5.79 12.03 -2.55
CA LEU A 151 6.63 10.83 -2.46
C LEU A 151 5.79 9.54 -2.43
N ALA A 152 4.65 9.54 -1.75
CA ALA A 152 3.68 8.46 -1.81
C ALA A 152 3.09 8.29 -3.22
N ALA A 153 2.81 9.40 -3.94
CA ALA A 153 2.38 9.37 -5.33
C ALA A 153 3.44 8.77 -6.26
N TYR A 154 4.72 9.01 -5.98
CA TYR A 154 5.83 8.41 -6.72
C TYR A 154 5.85 6.88 -6.66
N LEU A 155 5.50 6.24 -5.53
CA LEU A 155 5.38 4.78 -5.47
C LEU A 155 4.09 4.27 -6.13
N THR A 156 3.05 5.10 -6.16
CA THR A 156 1.73 4.73 -6.69
C THR A 156 1.65 4.80 -8.21
N PHE A 157 2.30 5.80 -8.84
CA PHE A 157 2.09 6.07 -10.27
C PHE A 157 2.55 4.92 -11.17
N PHE A 158 3.61 4.23 -10.82
CA PHE A 158 4.18 3.17 -11.65
C PHE A 158 3.22 1.98 -11.86
N PRO A 159 2.73 1.29 -10.79
CA PRO A 159 1.81 0.18 -10.98
C PRO A 159 0.54 0.62 -11.69
N VAL A 160 0.09 1.86 -11.47
CA VAL A 160 -1.09 2.39 -12.16
C VAL A 160 -0.78 2.62 -13.64
N THR A 161 0.34 3.25 -13.99
CA THR A 161 0.71 3.50 -15.39
C THR A 161 0.77 2.20 -16.19
N ILE A 162 1.49 1.21 -15.68
CA ILE A 162 1.71 -0.05 -16.41
C ILE A 162 0.41 -0.85 -16.58
N ASN A 163 -0.38 -0.99 -15.51
CA ASN A 163 -1.61 -1.76 -15.61
C ASN A 163 -2.73 -1.02 -16.35
N ALA A 164 -2.81 0.31 -16.19
CA ALA A 164 -3.74 1.13 -16.98
C ALA A 164 -3.44 1.04 -18.47
N LEU A 165 -2.16 1.13 -18.86
CA LEU A 165 -1.75 0.99 -20.25
C LEU A 165 -2.15 -0.37 -20.83
N ARG A 166 -1.86 -1.46 -20.09
CA ARG A 166 -2.29 -2.81 -20.47
C ARG A 166 -3.81 -2.90 -20.60
N GLY A 167 -4.53 -2.31 -19.66
CA GLY A 167 -5.99 -2.28 -19.66
C GLY A 167 -6.56 -1.52 -20.85
N LEU A 168 -6.01 -0.33 -21.20
CA LEU A 168 -6.43 0.43 -22.38
C LEU A 168 -6.17 -0.32 -23.67
N GLN A 169 -5.12 -1.14 -23.73
CA GLN A 169 -4.75 -1.96 -24.89
C GLN A 169 -5.49 -3.30 -24.94
N SER A 170 -6.22 -3.70 -23.89
CA SER A 170 -6.95 -4.98 -23.84
C SER A 170 -8.29 -4.97 -24.57
N ALA A 171 -8.73 -3.82 -25.10
CA ALA A 171 -9.97 -3.72 -25.85
C ALA A 171 -9.92 -4.60 -27.12
N ASP A 172 -11.03 -5.32 -27.40
CA ASP A 172 -11.13 -6.20 -28.57
C ASP A 172 -10.82 -5.40 -29.86
N PRO A 173 -9.81 -5.85 -30.66
CA PRO A 173 -9.47 -5.20 -31.92
C PRO A 173 -10.64 -5.07 -32.88
N ARG A 174 -11.53 -6.07 -32.91
CA ARG A 174 -12.73 -6.05 -33.76
C ARG A 174 -13.70 -4.93 -33.36
N ALA A 175 -13.86 -4.71 -32.05
CA ALA A 175 -14.70 -3.62 -31.54
C ALA A 175 -14.08 -2.25 -31.87
N VAL A 176 -12.75 -2.12 -31.82
CA VAL A 176 -12.03 -0.92 -32.24
C VAL A 176 -12.20 -0.66 -33.74
N GLU A 177 -12.07 -1.69 -34.58
CA GLU A 177 -12.27 -1.58 -36.04
C GLU A 177 -13.72 -1.21 -36.39
N LEU A 178 -14.69 -1.81 -35.69
CA LEU A 178 -16.10 -1.47 -35.85
C LEU A 178 -16.36 0.01 -35.53
N MET A 179 -15.83 0.51 -34.41
CA MET A 179 -15.98 1.93 -34.09
C MET A 179 -15.33 2.84 -35.14
N ARG A 180 -14.19 2.43 -35.72
CA ARG A 180 -13.55 3.16 -36.82
C ARG A 180 -14.37 3.15 -38.08
N SER A 181 -15.03 2.07 -38.42
CA SER A 181 -15.93 2.00 -39.60
C SER A 181 -17.13 2.95 -39.49
N TYR A 182 -17.56 3.26 -38.25
CA TYR A 182 -18.53 4.31 -37.94
C TYR A 182 -17.92 5.72 -37.82
N ALA A 183 -16.69 5.92 -38.28
CA ALA A 183 -15.95 7.19 -38.22
C ALA A 183 -15.80 7.74 -36.79
N ALA A 184 -15.76 6.87 -35.74
CA ALA A 184 -15.55 7.31 -34.38
C ALA A 184 -14.14 7.92 -34.20
N SER A 185 -14.07 9.07 -33.52
CA SER A 185 -12.81 9.71 -33.19
C SER A 185 -11.99 8.88 -32.20
N ARG A 186 -10.65 9.06 -32.15
CA ARG A 186 -9.76 8.39 -31.19
C ARG A 186 -10.21 8.61 -29.73
N TRP A 187 -10.69 9.81 -29.39
CA TRP A 187 -11.22 10.13 -28.08
C TRP A 187 -12.53 9.37 -27.77
N SER A 188 -13.38 9.21 -28.77
CA SER A 188 -14.61 8.42 -28.63
C SER A 188 -14.28 6.95 -28.36
N ILE A 189 -13.31 6.37 -29.07
CA ILE A 189 -12.84 5.00 -28.87
C ILE A 189 -12.22 4.85 -27.46
N LEU A 190 -11.36 5.80 -27.07
CA LEU A 190 -10.73 5.81 -25.74
C LEU A 190 -11.78 5.77 -24.61
N TRP A 191 -12.71 6.73 -24.60
CA TRP A 191 -13.62 6.89 -23.46
C TRP A 191 -14.81 5.95 -23.50
N LYS A 192 -15.28 5.53 -24.67
CA LYS A 192 -16.45 4.65 -24.79
C LYS A 192 -16.12 3.16 -24.81
N LEU A 193 -14.89 2.78 -25.19
CA LEU A 193 -14.49 1.38 -25.29
C LEU A 193 -13.27 1.07 -24.41
N GLN A 194 -12.13 1.73 -24.62
CA GLN A 194 -10.88 1.36 -23.97
C GLN A 194 -10.88 1.65 -22.47
N ALA A 195 -11.36 2.82 -22.02
CA ALA A 195 -11.38 3.19 -20.60
C ALA A 195 -12.33 2.29 -19.78
N PRO A 196 -13.56 1.98 -20.19
CA PRO A 196 -14.39 1.00 -19.49
C PRO A 196 -13.78 -0.40 -19.45
N THR A 197 -13.17 -0.86 -20.56
CA THR A 197 -12.52 -2.17 -20.62
C THR A 197 -11.28 -2.22 -19.71
N SER A 198 -10.62 -1.09 -19.45
CA SER A 198 -9.44 -1.02 -18.58
C SER A 198 -9.77 -1.08 -17.07
N LEU A 199 -11.02 -0.90 -16.65
CA LEU A 199 -11.40 -0.84 -15.23
C LEU A 199 -10.92 -2.03 -14.39
N PRO A 200 -11.03 -3.30 -14.80
CA PRO A 200 -10.51 -4.42 -14.01
C PRO A 200 -8.99 -4.35 -13.80
N TYR A 201 -8.26 -3.89 -14.82
CA TYR A 201 -6.81 -3.68 -14.74
C TYR A 201 -6.44 -2.53 -13.81
N LEU A 202 -7.21 -1.44 -13.85
CA LEU A 202 -7.05 -0.31 -12.94
C LEU A 202 -7.25 -0.71 -11.48
N PHE A 203 -8.31 -1.46 -11.18
CA PHE A 203 -8.52 -1.95 -9.82
C PHE A 203 -7.44 -2.94 -9.37
N SER A 204 -6.92 -3.76 -10.29
CA SER A 204 -5.75 -4.60 -10.02
C SER A 204 -4.51 -3.77 -9.68
N ALA A 205 -4.29 -2.65 -10.39
CA ALA A 205 -3.25 -1.69 -10.08
C ALA A 205 -3.47 -1.01 -8.72
N PHE A 206 -4.68 -0.56 -8.44
CA PHE A 206 -5.03 0.13 -7.20
C PHE A 206 -4.84 -0.75 -5.97
N ARG A 207 -5.10 -2.05 -6.07
CA ARG A 207 -4.81 -3.01 -4.99
C ARG A 207 -3.33 -3.11 -4.64
N ILE A 208 -2.45 -2.95 -5.62
CA ILE A 208 -0.99 -2.91 -5.40
C ILE A 208 -0.56 -1.52 -4.91
N ALA A 209 -1.08 -0.48 -5.52
CA ALA A 209 -0.70 0.91 -5.26
C ALA A 209 -1.15 1.41 -3.87
N ALA A 210 -2.30 0.92 -3.35
CA ALA A 210 -2.84 1.36 -2.08
C ALA A 210 -1.89 1.09 -0.89
N PRO A 211 -1.39 -0.13 -0.64
CA PRO A 211 -0.40 -0.34 0.41
C PRO A 211 0.93 0.35 0.10
N LEU A 212 1.34 0.48 -1.17
CA LEU A 212 2.55 1.21 -1.53
C LEU A 212 2.46 2.70 -1.19
N ALA A 213 1.29 3.33 -1.28
CA ALA A 213 1.10 4.71 -0.83
C ALA A 213 1.34 4.87 0.68
N ILE A 214 0.87 3.91 1.50
CA ILE A 214 1.12 3.88 2.95
C ILE A 214 2.62 3.72 3.22
N VAL A 215 3.27 2.77 2.55
CA VAL A 215 4.73 2.56 2.68
C VAL A 215 5.49 3.81 2.27
N GLY A 216 5.09 4.47 1.17
CA GLY A 216 5.68 5.72 0.70
C GLY A 216 5.57 6.85 1.73
N ALA A 217 4.41 7.02 2.35
CA ALA A 217 4.20 8.01 3.40
C ALA A 217 5.08 7.71 4.61
N ILE A 218 5.00 6.50 5.18
CA ILE A 218 5.77 6.10 6.38
C ILE A 218 7.27 6.29 6.18
N ILE A 219 7.83 5.89 5.03
CA ILE A 219 9.27 6.04 4.75
C ILE A 219 9.68 7.49 4.58
N SER A 220 8.77 8.34 4.10
CA SER A 220 9.08 9.75 3.78
C SER A 220 8.88 10.70 4.96
N GLU A 221 7.99 10.39 5.91
CA GLU A 221 7.71 11.21 7.09
C GLU A 221 8.97 11.59 7.91
N PRO A 222 9.91 10.67 8.21
CA PRO A 222 11.13 11.02 8.92
C PRO A 222 11.99 12.04 8.17
N SER A 223 12.06 11.96 6.85
CA SER A 223 12.80 12.92 6.02
C SER A 223 12.18 14.32 6.05
N ALA A 224 10.88 14.40 6.29
CA ALA A 224 10.12 15.64 6.45
C ALA A 224 10.05 16.11 7.91
N SER A 225 10.75 15.45 8.84
CA SER A 225 10.72 15.73 10.29
C SER A 225 9.30 15.69 10.88
N ILE A 226 8.38 14.93 10.28
CA ILE A 226 7.02 14.78 10.74
C ILE A 226 6.98 13.80 11.91
N GLN A 227 6.62 14.31 13.09
CA GLN A 227 6.51 13.51 14.31
C GLN A 227 5.09 12.93 14.53
N GLY A 228 4.08 13.52 13.89
CA GLY A 228 2.68 13.18 14.08
C GLY A 228 2.20 11.95 13.30
N GLY A 229 3.02 11.37 12.42
CA GLY A 229 2.71 10.21 11.62
C GLY A 229 3.34 8.91 12.14
N LEU A 230 3.00 7.78 11.50
CA LEU A 230 3.54 6.46 11.87
C LEU A 230 5.05 6.34 11.61
N GLY A 231 5.59 6.97 10.57
CA GLY A 231 7.03 7.00 10.32
C GLY A 231 7.78 7.74 11.42
N GLY A 232 7.24 8.87 11.89
CA GLY A 232 7.75 9.58 13.06
C GLY A 232 7.67 8.74 14.33
N ALA A 233 6.55 8.04 14.55
CA ALA A 233 6.38 7.12 15.68
C ALA A 233 7.40 5.96 15.64
N ILE A 234 7.65 5.36 14.47
CA ILE A 234 8.68 4.31 14.29
C ILE A 234 10.06 4.83 14.71
N VAL A 235 10.45 6.02 14.24
CA VAL A 235 11.75 6.61 14.60
C VAL A 235 11.83 6.89 16.10
N ASN A 236 10.77 7.42 16.69
CA ASN A 236 10.72 7.72 18.12
C ASN A 236 10.85 6.45 18.97
N PHE A 237 10.01 5.43 18.76
CA PHE A 237 10.05 4.18 19.54
C PHE A 237 11.32 3.36 19.26
N ASN A 238 11.94 3.52 18.10
CA ASN A 238 13.23 2.88 17.81
C ASN A 238 14.36 3.41 18.72
N GLN A 239 14.28 4.64 19.20
CA GLN A 239 15.27 5.19 20.15
C GLN A 239 15.20 4.49 21.50
N TYR A 240 14.04 4.01 21.90
CA TYR A 240 13.78 3.31 23.16
C TYR A 240 13.68 1.79 23.00
N TYR A 241 14.05 1.27 21.83
CA TYR A 241 13.89 -0.16 21.49
C TYR A 241 14.56 -1.11 22.49
N SER A 242 15.68 -0.75 23.08
CA SER A 242 16.37 -1.58 24.05
C SER A 242 15.66 -1.67 25.42
N ILE A 243 14.74 -0.74 25.71
CA ILE A 243 14.03 -0.64 26.99
C ILE A 243 12.60 -1.16 26.83
N GLU A 244 11.90 -0.70 25.80
CA GLU A 244 10.49 -1.00 25.50
C GLU A 244 10.31 -1.48 24.05
N PRO A 245 10.86 -2.66 23.70
CA PRO A 245 10.80 -3.16 22.32
C PRO A 245 9.39 -3.39 21.83
N GLN A 246 8.43 -3.69 22.70
CA GLN A 246 7.03 -3.95 22.39
C GLN A 246 6.34 -2.76 21.72
N ASP A 247 6.74 -1.52 22.01
CA ASP A 247 6.11 -0.31 21.46
C ASP A 247 6.45 -0.13 19.98
N LEU A 248 7.70 -0.41 19.59
CA LEU A 248 8.08 -0.41 18.17
C LEU A 248 7.37 -1.54 17.41
N TRP A 249 7.27 -2.74 18.01
CA TRP A 249 6.54 -3.85 17.41
C TRP A 249 5.05 -3.54 17.26
N ALA A 250 4.42 -2.94 18.26
CA ALA A 250 3.03 -2.49 18.21
C ALA A 250 2.83 -1.46 17.09
N THR A 251 3.76 -0.51 16.94
CA THR A 251 3.75 0.50 15.87
C THR A 251 3.81 -0.15 14.49
N ASN A 252 4.68 -1.15 14.29
CA ASN A 252 4.79 -1.88 13.04
C ASN A 252 3.50 -2.68 12.73
N VAL A 253 2.88 -3.29 13.74
CA VAL A 253 1.59 -4.01 13.58
C VAL A 253 0.49 -3.04 13.16
N ILE A 254 0.37 -1.88 13.80
CA ILE A 254 -0.62 -0.86 13.42
C ILE A 254 -0.35 -0.33 12.01
N SER A 255 0.90 -0.13 11.63
CA SER A 255 1.30 0.29 10.28
C SER A 255 0.88 -0.74 9.22
N ALA A 256 1.09 -2.03 9.51
CA ALA A 256 0.65 -3.12 8.64
C ALA A 256 -0.88 -3.18 8.52
N LEU A 257 -1.60 -3.02 9.65
CA LEU A 257 -3.06 -2.98 9.66
C LEU A 257 -3.61 -1.79 8.86
N LEU A 258 -2.95 -0.63 8.90
CA LEU A 258 -3.32 0.52 8.07
C LEU A 258 -3.17 0.19 6.58
N GLY A 259 -2.06 -0.43 6.16
CA GLY A 259 -1.84 -0.87 4.79
C GLY A 259 -2.88 -1.89 4.31
N ILE A 260 -3.21 -2.87 5.17
CA ILE A 260 -4.26 -3.87 4.91
C ILE A 260 -5.63 -3.17 4.80
N GLY A 261 -5.94 -2.23 5.69
CA GLY A 261 -7.18 -1.46 5.66
C GLY A 261 -7.33 -0.69 4.34
N PHE A 262 -6.26 -0.04 3.90
CA PHE A 262 -6.26 0.71 2.63
C PHE A 262 -6.47 -0.22 1.42
N PHE A 263 -5.81 -1.38 1.40
CA PHE A 263 -6.05 -2.43 0.41
C PHE A 263 -7.51 -2.90 0.40
N LEU A 264 -8.09 -3.17 1.58
CA LEU A 264 -9.47 -3.64 1.69
C LEU A 264 -10.49 -2.59 1.22
N ILE A 265 -10.24 -1.30 1.45
CA ILE A 265 -11.07 -0.20 0.93
C ILE A 265 -11.09 -0.26 -0.60
N VAL A 266 -9.94 -0.44 -1.25
CA VAL A 266 -9.87 -0.57 -2.71
C VAL A 266 -10.59 -1.82 -3.21
N VAL A 267 -10.44 -2.97 -2.53
CA VAL A 267 -11.16 -4.21 -2.88
C VAL A 267 -12.68 -4.03 -2.74
N LEU A 268 -13.13 -3.31 -1.73
CA LEU A 268 -14.55 -3.01 -1.54
C LEU A 268 -15.05 -2.07 -2.65
N ALA A 269 -14.31 -1.01 -2.97
CA ALA A 269 -14.63 -0.10 -4.06
C ALA A 269 -14.74 -0.84 -5.40
N GLU A 270 -13.81 -1.76 -5.68
CA GLU A 270 -13.87 -2.60 -6.87
C GLU A 270 -15.16 -3.41 -6.93
N ARG A 271 -15.52 -4.10 -5.85
CA ARG A 271 -16.74 -4.91 -5.80
C ARG A 271 -18.03 -4.11 -6.03
N LEU A 272 -18.02 -2.84 -5.62
CA LEU A 272 -19.17 -1.95 -5.78
C LEU A 272 -19.25 -1.33 -7.17
N LEU A 273 -18.10 -1.00 -7.78
CA LEU A 273 -18.02 -0.26 -9.03
C LEU A 273 -17.88 -1.16 -10.26
N VAL A 274 -17.13 -2.26 -10.13
CA VAL A 274 -16.94 -3.22 -11.25
C VAL A 274 -18.01 -4.29 -11.15
N ARG A 275 -19.09 -4.13 -11.92
CA ARG A 275 -20.06 -5.21 -12.15
C ARG A 275 -19.30 -6.32 -12.88
N ARG A 276 -19.08 -7.46 -12.23
CA ARG A 276 -18.56 -8.65 -12.90
C ARG A 276 -19.55 -9.01 -13.99
N ALA A 277 -19.11 -8.97 -15.26
CA ALA A 277 -19.83 -9.65 -16.31
C ALA A 277 -19.98 -11.13 -15.87
N PRO A 278 -21.16 -11.76 -16.02
CA PRO A 278 -21.29 -13.18 -15.72
C PRO A 278 -20.24 -13.94 -16.51
N GLU A 279 -19.48 -14.81 -15.84
CA GLU A 279 -18.54 -15.77 -16.42
C GLU A 279 -19.30 -16.82 -17.23
N ASN A 280 -19.95 -16.41 -18.30
CA ASN A 280 -20.58 -17.30 -19.24
C ASN A 280 -20.19 -16.82 -20.63
N VAL A 281 -19.01 -17.20 -21.07
CA VAL A 281 -18.70 -17.62 -22.45
C VAL A 281 -17.28 -18.17 -22.43
N ALA A 282 -17.15 -19.46 -22.20
CA ALA A 282 -16.06 -20.28 -22.69
C ALA A 282 -16.70 -21.39 -23.48
#